data_753f2fcc7f6e5ca92f25371a101168e6
#
_entry.id   753f2fcc7f6e5ca92f25371a101168e6
#
_cell.length_a   1.000
_cell.length_b   1.000
_cell.length_c   1.000
_cell.angle_alpha   90.00
_cell.angle_beta   90.00
_cell.angle_gamma   90.00
#
_symmetry.space_group_name_H-M   'P 1'
#
loop_
_entity.id
_entity.type
_entity.pdbx_description
1 polymer ?
#
loop_
_entity_poly.entity_id
_entity_poly.type
_entity_poly.pdbx_seq_one_letter_code
_entity_poly.pdbx_strand_id
1 'polypeptide(L)'
;SDPEQMRRLMNDLSEYCKFHLSSEEQFMHDHRYPALEEHMQLHADFVKTVEGYGARIHDGEDLRFLAFEMCGTIWLWLTNHILVEDRKYGTFINRRRAL
;
A
#
# COMPACT_ATOMS: atom_id res chain seq x y z
N SER A 1 15.23 12.48 -14.23
CA SER A 1 13.85 12.78 -13.87
C SER A 1 13.75 14.10 -13.15
N ASP A 2 12.67 14.78 -13.40
CA ASP A 2 12.36 16.04 -12.77
C ASP A 2 11.84 15.80 -11.35
N PRO A 3 12.44 16.40 -10.31
CA PRO A 3 11.97 16.23 -8.93
C PRO A 3 10.50 16.60 -8.74
N GLU A 4 10.02 17.61 -9.47
CA GLU A 4 8.63 18.02 -9.39
C GLU A 4 7.69 16.96 -9.93
N GLN A 5 8.04 16.31 -11.03
CA GLN A 5 7.26 15.21 -11.59
C GLN A 5 7.24 14.01 -10.65
N MET A 6 8.38 13.68 -10.05
CA MET A 6 8.48 12.60 -9.07
C MET A 6 7.61 12.87 -7.84
N ARG A 7 7.62 14.10 -7.36
CA ARG A 7 6.83 14.50 -6.21
C ARG A 7 5.34 14.36 -6.49
N ARG A 8 4.91 14.81 -7.68
CA ARG A 8 3.51 14.65 -8.09
C ARG A 8 3.11 13.19 -8.20
N LEU A 9 3.99 12.38 -8.78
CA LEU A 9 3.74 10.94 -8.90
C LEU A 9 3.57 10.29 -7.52
N MET A 10 4.43 10.62 -6.57
CA MET A 10 4.34 10.09 -5.22
C MET A 10 3.08 10.55 -4.52
N ASN A 11 2.69 11.81 -4.72
CA ASN A 11 1.46 12.32 -4.14
C ASN A 11 0.23 11.60 -4.72
N ASP A 12 0.20 11.42 -6.04
CA ASP A 12 -0.90 10.73 -6.70
C ASP A 12 -0.98 9.27 -6.26
N LEU A 13 0.17 8.61 -6.12
CA LEU A 13 0.24 7.23 -5.64
C LEU A 13 -0.28 7.14 -4.21
N SER A 14 0.12 8.05 -3.34
CA SER A 14 -0.34 8.09 -1.95
C SER A 14 -1.85 8.25 -1.87
N GLU A 15 -2.41 9.18 -2.65
CA GLU A 15 -3.86 9.40 -2.66
C GLU A 15 -4.62 8.19 -3.21
N TYR A 16 -4.12 7.60 -4.29
CA TYR A 16 -4.72 6.39 -4.86
C TYR A 16 -4.70 5.24 -3.84
N CYS A 17 -3.56 5.05 -3.16
CA CYS A 17 -3.42 4.01 -2.15
C CYS A 17 -4.41 4.23 -1.00
N LYS A 18 -4.52 5.45 -0.50
CA LYS A 18 -5.45 5.75 0.59
C LYS A 18 -6.88 5.40 0.21
N PHE A 19 -7.29 5.79 -0.98
CA PHE A 19 -8.65 5.48 -1.46
C PHE A 19 -8.86 3.98 -1.64
N HIS A 20 -7.94 3.33 -2.34
CA HIS A 20 -8.07 1.90 -2.67
C HIS A 20 -8.01 1.03 -1.40
N LEU A 21 -7.07 1.31 -0.52
CA LEU A 21 -6.91 0.53 0.70
C LEU A 21 -8.06 0.77 1.68
N SER A 22 -8.57 2.01 1.75
CA SER A 22 -9.74 2.31 2.57
C SER A 22 -10.98 1.57 2.09
N SER A 23 -11.16 1.48 0.77
CA SER A 23 -12.28 0.74 0.19
C SER A 23 -12.20 -0.75 0.53
N GLU A 24 -11.01 -1.32 0.46
CA GLU A 24 -10.78 -2.71 0.84
C GLU A 24 -11.07 -2.94 2.33
N GLU A 25 -10.63 -2.02 3.18
CA GLU A 25 -10.86 -2.11 4.62
C GLU A 25 -12.35 -2.03 4.95
N GLN A 26 -13.09 -1.18 4.25
CA GLN A 26 -14.53 -1.09 4.43
C GLN A 26 -15.21 -2.39 4.06
N PHE A 27 -14.78 -3.00 2.95
CA PHE A 27 -15.32 -4.29 2.53
C PHE A 27 -15.03 -5.39 3.57
N MET A 28 -13.81 -5.41 4.09
CA MET A 28 -13.42 -6.35 5.16
C MET A 28 -14.23 -6.13 6.43
N HIS A 29 -14.46 -4.87 6.79
CA HIS A 29 -15.26 -4.50 7.94
C HIS A 29 -16.68 -5.03 7.78
N ASP A 30 -17.28 -4.81 6.61
CA ASP A 30 -18.65 -5.24 6.33
C ASP A 30 -18.81 -6.76 6.39
N HIS A 31 -17.74 -7.51 6.07
CA HIS A 31 -17.73 -8.96 6.12
C HIS A 31 -17.20 -9.50 7.44
N ARG A 32 -16.90 -8.63 8.41
CA ARG A 32 -16.43 -9.00 9.75
C ARG A 32 -15.13 -9.83 9.70
N TYR A 33 -14.21 -9.43 8.85
CA TYR A 33 -12.91 -10.11 8.76
C TYR A 33 -12.16 -10.01 10.08
N PRO A 34 -11.79 -11.15 10.72
CA PRO A 34 -11.20 -11.10 12.07
C PRO A 34 -9.80 -10.48 12.12
N ALA A 35 -9.06 -10.47 11.01
CA ALA A 35 -7.73 -9.86 10.96
C ALA A 35 -7.76 -8.43 10.38
N LEU A 36 -8.91 -7.75 10.45
CA LEU A 36 -9.06 -6.40 9.90
C LEU A 36 -8.05 -5.41 10.48
N GLU A 37 -7.88 -5.39 11.80
CA GLU A 37 -6.97 -4.42 12.44
C GLU A 37 -5.53 -4.61 11.98
N GLU A 38 -5.09 -5.86 11.89
CA GLU A 38 -3.75 -6.17 11.39
C GLU A 38 -3.58 -5.72 9.94
N HIS A 39 -4.61 -5.95 9.12
CA HIS A 39 -4.60 -5.55 7.72
C HIS A 39 -4.56 -4.03 7.58
N MET A 40 -5.32 -3.32 8.40
CA MET A 40 -5.31 -1.86 8.43
C MET A 40 -3.94 -1.33 8.81
N GLN A 41 -3.24 -1.99 9.73
CA GLN A 41 -1.90 -1.58 10.12
C GLN A 41 -0.91 -1.75 8.97
N LEU A 42 -1.02 -2.85 8.23
CA LEU A 42 -0.18 -3.07 7.03
C LEU A 42 -0.39 -1.96 6.01
N HIS A 43 -1.64 -1.58 5.78
CA HIS A 43 -1.98 -0.49 4.86
C HIS A 43 -1.41 0.85 5.34
N ALA A 44 -1.57 1.15 6.62
CA ALA A 44 -1.07 2.41 7.18
C ALA A 44 0.44 2.50 7.08
N ASP A 45 1.14 1.42 7.34
CA ASP A 45 2.60 1.37 7.26
C ASP A 45 3.07 1.60 5.81
N PHE A 46 2.36 1.02 4.85
CA PHE A 46 2.69 1.22 3.44
C PHE A 46 2.50 2.67 3.01
N VAL A 47 1.38 3.29 3.41
CA VAL A 47 1.12 4.69 3.09
C VAL A 47 2.21 5.59 3.69
N LYS A 48 2.63 5.32 4.92
CA LYS A 48 3.72 6.06 5.55
C LYS A 48 5.02 5.92 4.76
N THR A 49 5.31 4.73 4.28
CA THR A 49 6.50 4.47 3.48
C THR A 49 6.47 5.30 2.21
N VAL A 50 5.34 5.31 1.49
CA VAL A 50 5.19 6.09 0.26
C VAL A 50 5.34 7.59 0.55
N GLU A 51 4.71 8.08 1.61
CA GLU A 51 4.82 9.49 1.98
C GLU A 51 6.25 9.86 2.37
N GLY A 52 6.97 8.94 3.01
CA GLY A 52 8.39 9.14 3.34
C GLY A 52 9.25 9.35 2.12
N TYR A 53 8.98 8.65 1.02
CA TYR A 53 9.70 8.87 -0.23
C TYR A 53 9.45 10.27 -0.77
N GLY A 54 8.23 10.78 -0.67
CA GLY A 54 7.93 12.15 -1.08
C GLY A 54 8.77 13.17 -0.32
N ALA A 55 8.93 12.98 0.98
CA ALA A 55 9.76 13.84 1.81
C ALA A 55 11.23 13.79 1.38
N ARG A 56 11.75 12.60 1.07
CA ARG A 56 13.13 12.42 0.63
C ARG A 56 13.38 13.10 -0.72
N ILE A 57 12.41 13.06 -1.61
CA ILE A 57 12.47 13.78 -2.89
C ILE A 57 12.55 15.28 -2.65
N HIS A 58 11.73 15.79 -1.74
CA HIS A 58 11.70 17.20 -1.38
C HIS A 58 13.04 17.63 -0.79
N ASP A 59 13.68 16.76 0.00
CA ASP A 59 14.96 17.05 0.65
C ASP A 59 16.16 16.96 -0.29
N GLY A 60 15.94 16.59 -1.55
CA GLY A 60 16.96 16.65 -2.58
C GLY A 60 17.84 15.42 -2.70
N GLU A 61 17.41 14.25 -2.23
CA GLU A 61 18.18 13.02 -2.42
C GLU A 61 18.35 12.69 -3.90
N ASP A 62 19.39 11.93 -4.22
CA ASP A 62 19.67 11.51 -5.59
C ASP A 62 18.51 10.67 -6.12
N LEU A 63 17.83 11.18 -7.14
CA LEU A 63 16.63 10.54 -7.67
C LEU A 63 16.87 9.16 -8.27
N ARG A 64 18.10 8.89 -8.76
CA ARG A 64 18.40 7.60 -9.38
C ARG A 64 18.42 6.49 -8.34
N PHE A 65 19.10 6.72 -7.22
CA PHE A 65 19.12 5.76 -6.12
C PHE A 65 17.76 5.64 -5.45
N LEU A 66 17.11 6.77 -5.27
CA LEU A 66 15.80 6.81 -4.63
C LEU A 66 14.76 6.04 -5.45
N ALA A 67 14.73 6.25 -6.77
CA ALA A 67 13.81 5.54 -7.65
C ALA A 67 14.02 4.02 -7.60
N PHE A 68 15.29 3.60 -7.58
CA PHE A 68 15.62 2.18 -7.48
C PHE A 68 15.11 1.58 -6.16
N GLU A 69 15.37 2.28 -5.06
CA GLU A 69 14.92 1.83 -3.74
C GLU A 69 13.40 1.77 -3.66
N MET A 70 12.71 2.79 -4.17
CA MET A 70 11.26 2.86 -4.18
C MET A 70 10.64 1.69 -4.94
N CYS A 71 11.16 1.41 -6.13
CA CYS A 71 10.66 0.31 -6.95
C CYS A 71 10.79 -1.02 -6.22
N GLY A 72 11.92 -1.27 -5.58
CA GLY A 72 12.14 -2.49 -4.82
C GLY A 72 11.21 -2.62 -3.62
N THR A 73 11.08 -1.55 -2.84
CA THR A 73 10.24 -1.52 -1.65
C THR A 73 8.77 -1.72 -2.00
N ILE A 74 8.29 -1.00 -3.01
CA ILE A 74 6.89 -1.09 -3.45
C ILE A 74 6.60 -2.47 -4.01
N TRP A 75 7.52 -3.01 -4.83
CA TRP A 75 7.37 -4.34 -5.39
C TRP A 75 7.26 -5.41 -4.31
N LEU A 76 8.16 -5.35 -3.31
CA LEU A 76 8.15 -6.33 -2.22
C LEU A 76 6.85 -6.23 -1.42
N TRP A 77 6.40 -5.01 -1.13
CA TRP A 77 5.16 -4.84 -0.38
C TRP A 77 3.96 -5.38 -1.15
N LEU A 78 3.83 -5.01 -2.43
CA LEU A 78 2.71 -5.46 -3.25
C LEU A 78 2.69 -6.98 -3.38
N THR A 79 3.86 -7.58 -3.63
CA THR A 79 3.97 -9.03 -3.78
C THR A 79 3.52 -9.74 -2.51
N ASN A 80 4.04 -9.32 -1.36
CA ASN A 80 3.68 -9.93 -0.09
C ASN A 80 2.20 -9.70 0.23
N HIS A 81 1.71 -8.49 0.02
CA HIS A 81 0.31 -8.14 0.33
C HIS A 81 -0.66 -8.96 -0.51
N ILE A 82 -0.43 -9.03 -1.82
CA ILE A 82 -1.30 -9.77 -2.73
C ILE A 82 -1.21 -11.28 -2.51
N LEU A 83 0.02 -11.81 -2.43
CA LEU A 83 0.20 -13.26 -2.36
C LEU A 83 -0.07 -13.86 -0.98
N VAL A 84 0.03 -13.08 0.08
CA VAL A 84 -0.13 -13.59 1.44
C VAL A 84 -1.39 -13.02 2.08
N GLU A 85 -1.45 -11.72 2.24
CA GLU A 85 -2.52 -11.08 3.03
C GLU A 85 -3.87 -11.12 2.32
N ASP A 86 -3.90 -10.81 1.02
CA ASP A 86 -5.15 -10.84 0.27
C ASP A 86 -5.65 -12.26 0.08
N ARG A 87 -4.74 -13.22 0.01
CA ARG A 87 -5.12 -14.64 -0.07
C ARG A 87 -5.80 -15.09 1.22
N LYS A 88 -5.29 -14.67 2.37
CA LYS A 88 -5.90 -14.96 3.66
C LYS A 88 -7.34 -14.44 3.69
N TYR A 89 -7.52 -13.22 3.24
CA TYR A 89 -8.83 -12.60 3.18
C TYR A 89 -9.75 -13.33 2.20
N GLY A 90 -9.26 -13.65 1.01
CA GLY A 90 -10.02 -14.41 0.00
C GLY A 90 -10.47 -15.77 0.52
N THR A 91 -9.60 -16.45 1.24
CA THR A 91 -9.93 -17.74 1.86
C THR A 91 -11.06 -17.57 2.89
N PHE A 92 -10.99 -16.54 3.70
CA PHE A 92 -12.04 -16.23 4.69
C PHE A 92 -13.39 -16.00 4.01
N ILE A 93 -13.42 -15.20 2.96
CA ILE A 93 -14.66 -14.90 2.20
C ILE A 93 -15.22 -16.17 1.57
N ASN A 94 -14.37 -16.98 0.95
CA ASN A 94 -14.81 -18.22 0.31
C ASN A 94 -15.40 -19.20 1.32
N ARG A 95 -14.83 -19.32 2.50
CA ARG A 95 -15.36 -20.17 3.56
C ARG A 95 -16.74 -19.70 4.01
N ARG A 96 -16.93 -18.41 4.13
CA ARG A 96 -18.24 -17.86 4.51
C ARG A 96 -19.30 -18.13 3.46
N ARG A 97 -18.94 -18.07 2.19
CA ARG A 97 -19.86 -18.36 1.09
C ARG A 97 -20.25 -19.84 1.03
N ALA A 98 -19.37 -20.71 1.47
CA ALA A 98 -19.61 -22.15 1.48
C ALA A 98 -20.59 -22.58 2.57
N LEU A 99 -20.78 -21.75 3.58
CA LEU A 99 -21.73 -22.01 4.67
C LEU A 99 -23.11 -21.50 4.35
#